data_f8647a41a796709dbc5db71ee2613327
#
_entry.id   f8647a41a796709dbc5db71ee2613327
#
_cell.length_a   1.000
_cell.length_b   1.000
_cell.length_c   1.000
_cell.angle_alpha   90.00
_cell.angle_beta   90.00
_cell.angle_gamma   90.00
#
_symmetry.space_group_name_H-M   'P 1'
#
loop_
_entity.id
_entity.type
_entity.pdbx_description
1 polymer ?
#
loop_
_entity_poly.entity_id
_entity_poly.type
_entity_poly.pdbx_seq_one_letter_code
_entity_poly.pdbx_strand_id
1 'polypeptide(L)'
;MKFTELTVTEFDNFVQNPSLESHYFQVKENIVTRENDGFEVVLLGIKDDNNKVIAASLFSKIPTMGSYVYYSNRGPVMDFSDLGLVDYYLKELDKYLQQHQCLYVKLDPYWLYHLYDKDIVPFEGREKNDALVNLFKSHGYEHHGFTTEYDTSSQVRWMGVLNLEGKTPETLKKTFDSQRKRNINKAINYGVKVRFLERDEFNLFLDLYRETEERAGFVSKTDDYFYNFIDTYGDKVLVPLVYIDLDEYVLKLQQELNDKENRRDQMMAKENKSDKQMKKIAELDKQIDHDQHELLNASELSKTDGPILNLASGVYFANAYEVNYFSGGSSEKYNQFMGPYMMHWFMINYCFDNGYDRYNFYGLSGDFTENSEDYGVYRFKRGFNVQIEELIGDFYKPIHKVKYWLFTTLDKLRKKLKK
;
A
#
# COMPACT_ATOMS: atom_id res chain seq x y z
N MET A 1 -3.67 -34.20 -11.26
CA MET A 1 -4.15 -32.77 -11.21
C MET A 1 -5.37 -32.61 -12.10
N LYS A 2 -6.36 -31.77 -11.68
CA LYS A 2 -7.61 -31.48 -12.42
C LYS A 2 -7.90 -29.99 -12.41
N PHE A 3 -8.04 -29.38 -13.58
CA PHE A 3 -8.53 -28.01 -13.74
C PHE A 3 -10.07 -28.01 -13.65
N THR A 4 -10.64 -27.06 -12.89
CA THR A 4 -12.09 -27.03 -12.62
C THR A 4 -12.54 -25.65 -12.15
N GLU A 5 -13.84 -25.40 -12.25
CA GLU A 5 -14.46 -24.31 -11.49
C GLU A 5 -14.43 -24.61 -10.01
N LEU A 6 -14.18 -23.59 -9.20
CA LEU A 6 -14.14 -23.66 -7.75
C LEU A 6 -15.41 -23.05 -7.15
N THR A 7 -15.83 -23.59 -6.02
CA THR A 7 -16.80 -22.90 -5.18
C THR A 7 -16.13 -21.69 -4.47
N VAL A 8 -16.94 -20.73 -4.04
CA VAL A 8 -16.45 -19.57 -3.26
C VAL A 8 -15.68 -20.00 -2.02
N THR A 9 -16.17 -21.06 -1.35
CA THR A 9 -15.52 -21.61 -0.14
C THR A 9 -14.14 -22.22 -0.46
N GLU A 10 -14.01 -22.95 -1.55
CA GLU A 10 -12.72 -23.55 -1.97
C GLU A 10 -11.71 -22.48 -2.35
N PHE A 11 -12.17 -21.47 -3.09
CA PHE A 11 -11.36 -20.32 -3.45
C PHE A 11 -10.87 -19.55 -2.22
N ASP A 12 -11.80 -19.17 -1.33
CA ASP A 12 -11.49 -18.41 -0.11
C ASP A 12 -10.52 -19.17 0.79
N ASN A 13 -10.77 -20.46 1.07
CA ASN A 13 -9.87 -21.29 1.87
C ASN A 13 -8.44 -21.36 1.30
N PHE A 14 -8.31 -21.35 -0.01
CA PHE A 14 -7.00 -21.40 -0.67
C PHE A 14 -6.26 -20.07 -0.56
N VAL A 15 -6.91 -18.95 -0.88
CA VAL A 15 -6.26 -17.62 -0.89
C VAL A 15 -6.02 -17.06 0.51
N GLN A 16 -6.61 -17.65 1.56
CA GLN A 16 -6.32 -17.33 2.96
C GLN A 16 -5.00 -17.95 3.47
N ASN A 17 -4.25 -18.66 2.63
CA ASN A 17 -2.94 -19.19 3.01
C ASN A 17 -1.90 -18.05 3.02
N PRO A 18 -1.30 -17.71 4.18
CA PRO A 18 -0.35 -16.59 4.29
C PRO A 18 0.97 -16.84 3.55
N SER A 19 1.26 -18.09 3.19
CA SER A 19 2.47 -18.44 2.43
C SER A 19 2.32 -18.22 0.93
N LEU A 20 1.12 -17.85 0.44
CA LEU A 20 0.87 -17.58 -0.98
C LEU A 20 0.86 -16.09 -1.25
N GLU A 21 1.66 -15.66 -2.21
CA GLU A 21 1.62 -14.29 -2.70
C GLU A 21 0.26 -13.99 -3.31
N SER A 22 -0.56 -13.21 -2.59
CA SER A 22 -1.91 -12.86 -2.98
C SER A 22 -2.19 -11.37 -2.77
N HIS A 23 -3.12 -10.85 -3.56
CA HIS A 23 -3.50 -9.44 -3.56
C HIS A 23 -4.99 -9.30 -3.27
N TYR A 24 -5.45 -8.13 -2.79
CA TYR A 24 -6.86 -7.88 -2.45
C TYR A 24 -7.82 -8.01 -3.65
N PHE A 25 -7.34 -8.05 -4.88
CA PHE A 25 -8.15 -8.41 -6.04
C PHE A 25 -8.46 -9.90 -6.16
N GLN A 26 -7.74 -10.75 -5.44
CA GLN A 26 -7.93 -12.20 -5.40
C GLN A 26 -8.47 -12.65 -4.04
N VAL A 27 -9.49 -11.96 -3.53
CA VAL A 27 -10.24 -12.34 -2.31
C VAL A 27 -11.72 -12.47 -2.64
N LYS A 28 -12.46 -13.22 -1.82
CA LYS A 28 -13.91 -13.47 -2.07
C LYS A 28 -14.75 -12.20 -2.08
N GLU A 29 -14.39 -11.20 -1.28
CA GLU A 29 -15.10 -9.92 -1.22
C GLU A 29 -15.06 -9.17 -2.56
N ASN A 30 -14.00 -9.37 -3.35
CA ASN A 30 -13.93 -8.79 -4.69
C ASN A 30 -14.96 -9.37 -5.66
N ILE A 31 -15.56 -10.53 -5.37
CA ILE A 31 -16.69 -11.07 -6.15
C ILE A 31 -17.83 -10.05 -6.17
N VAL A 32 -18.23 -9.57 -4.98
CA VAL A 32 -19.31 -8.58 -4.82
C VAL A 32 -18.96 -7.27 -5.56
N THR A 33 -17.71 -6.82 -5.45
CA THR A 33 -17.26 -5.62 -6.17
C THR A 33 -17.42 -5.78 -7.69
N ARG A 34 -16.99 -6.92 -8.24
CA ARG A 34 -17.09 -7.17 -9.69
C ARG A 34 -18.53 -7.34 -10.16
N GLU A 35 -19.38 -8.00 -9.37
CA GLU A 35 -20.81 -8.13 -9.68
C GLU A 35 -21.52 -6.79 -9.63
N ASN A 36 -21.19 -5.92 -8.68
CA ASN A 36 -21.70 -4.54 -8.62
C ASN A 36 -21.23 -3.67 -9.80
N ASP A 37 -20.06 -3.95 -10.35
CA ASP A 37 -19.56 -3.33 -11.59
C ASP A 37 -20.28 -3.89 -12.85
N GLY A 38 -21.19 -4.85 -12.70
CA GLY A 38 -21.94 -5.48 -13.78
C GLY A 38 -21.20 -6.61 -14.50
N PHE A 39 -20.17 -7.18 -13.89
CA PHE A 39 -19.41 -8.29 -14.46
C PHE A 39 -19.86 -9.62 -13.85
N GLU A 40 -19.85 -10.67 -14.65
CA GLU A 40 -19.95 -12.04 -14.16
C GLU A 40 -18.59 -12.47 -13.60
N VAL A 41 -18.58 -13.17 -12.47
CA VAL A 41 -17.34 -13.69 -11.85
C VAL A 41 -17.26 -15.19 -12.06
N VAL A 42 -16.07 -15.66 -12.43
CA VAL A 42 -15.75 -17.07 -12.57
C VAL A 42 -14.53 -17.40 -11.73
N LEU A 43 -14.65 -18.43 -10.88
CA LEU A 43 -13.56 -18.93 -10.04
C LEU A 43 -13.01 -20.19 -10.66
N LEU A 44 -11.75 -20.14 -11.13
CA LEU A 44 -11.08 -21.27 -11.77
C LEU A 44 -9.87 -21.71 -10.94
N GLY A 45 -9.57 -23.00 -10.95
CA GLY A 45 -8.42 -23.49 -10.22
C GLY A 45 -7.98 -24.89 -10.61
N ILE A 46 -6.91 -25.34 -9.97
CA ILE A 46 -6.39 -26.69 -10.07
C ILE A 46 -6.52 -27.38 -8.73
N LYS A 47 -7.02 -28.61 -8.75
CA LYS A 47 -6.99 -29.56 -7.62
C LYS A 47 -5.97 -30.66 -7.87
N ASP A 48 -5.23 -31.05 -6.84
CA ASP A 48 -4.34 -32.18 -6.88
C ASP A 48 -5.12 -33.53 -6.83
N ASP A 49 -4.39 -34.62 -6.80
CA ASP A 49 -4.99 -35.97 -6.78
C ASP A 49 -5.73 -36.28 -5.46
N ASN A 50 -5.47 -35.50 -4.40
CA ASN A 50 -6.19 -35.54 -3.11
C ASN A 50 -7.37 -34.55 -3.06
N ASN A 51 -7.75 -33.95 -4.18
CA ASN A 51 -8.80 -32.95 -4.30
C ASN A 51 -8.52 -31.63 -3.53
N LYS A 52 -7.25 -31.36 -3.18
CA LYS A 52 -6.81 -30.11 -2.56
C LYS A 52 -6.55 -29.05 -3.64
N VAL A 53 -7.02 -27.83 -3.45
CA VAL A 53 -6.74 -26.70 -4.33
C VAL A 53 -5.26 -26.33 -4.24
N ILE A 54 -4.58 -26.21 -5.39
CA ILE A 54 -3.15 -25.86 -5.51
C ILE A 54 -2.92 -24.64 -6.42
N ALA A 55 -3.96 -24.18 -7.12
CA ALA A 55 -3.99 -22.92 -7.86
C ALA A 55 -5.41 -22.40 -7.91
N ALA A 56 -5.61 -21.09 -7.82
CA ALA A 56 -6.93 -20.47 -7.91
C ALA A 56 -6.87 -19.10 -8.59
N SER A 57 -7.94 -18.73 -9.28
CA SER A 57 -8.11 -17.43 -9.94
C SER A 57 -9.53 -16.94 -9.83
N LEU A 58 -9.69 -15.67 -9.50
CA LEU A 58 -10.91 -14.93 -9.71
C LEU A 58 -10.83 -14.22 -11.07
N PHE A 59 -11.74 -14.51 -11.97
CA PHE A 59 -11.88 -13.84 -13.25
C PHE A 59 -13.12 -12.94 -13.27
N SER A 60 -12.95 -11.70 -13.70
CA SER A 60 -14.03 -10.87 -14.19
C SER A 60 -14.30 -11.26 -15.64
N LYS A 61 -15.55 -11.67 -15.94
CA LYS A 61 -16.01 -11.98 -17.27
C LYS A 61 -16.77 -10.78 -17.81
N ILE A 62 -16.12 -10.03 -18.69
CA ILE A 62 -16.56 -8.71 -19.15
C ILE A 62 -17.22 -8.85 -20.53
N PRO A 63 -18.51 -8.52 -20.71
CA PRO A 63 -19.19 -8.66 -21.98
C PRO A 63 -18.61 -7.70 -23.04
N THR A 64 -18.36 -8.22 -24.24
CA THR A 64 -17.74 -7.47 -25.33
C THR A 64 -18.14 -8.05 -26.70
N MET A 65 -18.87 -7.31 -27.53
CA MET A 65 -19.20 -7.64 -28.92
C MET A 65 -19.68 -9.10 -29.14
N GLY A 66 -20.60 -9.58 -28.31
CA GLY A 66 -21.12 -10.95 -28.38
C GLY A 66 -20.10 -12.04 -27.97
N SER A 67 -19.10 -11.66 -27.21
CA SER A 67 -18.08 -12.50 -26.60
C SER A 67 -17.73 -11.91 -25.23
N TYR A 68 -16.72 -12.47 -24.55
CA TYR A 68 -16.28 -12.00 -23.24
C TYR A 68 -14.77 -11.77 -23.20
N VAL A 69 -14.35 -10.78 -22.43
CA VAL A 69 -12.98 -10.64 -21.96
C VAL A 69 -12.89 -11.29 -20.59
N TYR A 70 -11.90 -12.15 -20.39
CA TYR A 70 -11.62 -12.72 -19.09
C TYR A 70 -10.39 -12.02 -18.51
N TYR A 71 -10.57 -11.36 -17.37
CA TYR A 71 -9.48 -10.68 -16.68
C TYR A 71 -9.31 -11.20 -15.25
N SER A 72 -8.16 -11.79 -14.96
CA SER A 72 -7.76 -12.15 -13.61
C SER A 72 -6.81 -11.10 -13.07
N ASN A 73 -7.37 -10.08 -12.40
CA ASN A 73 -6.60 -8.99 -11.83
C ASN A 73 -5.76 -9.48 -10.65
N ARG A 74 -4.44 -9.31 -10.72
CA ARG A 74 -3.45 -9.84 -9.77
C ARG A 74 -3.50 -11.35 -9.59
N GLY A 75 -4.08 -12.04 -10.54
CA GLY A 75 -4.16 -13.50 -10.56
C GLY A 75 -3.50 -14.12 -11.79
N PRO A 76 -3.40 -15.45 -11.76
CA PRO A 76 -3.83 -16.40 -10.73
C PRO A 76 -3.00 -16.34 -9.44
N VAL A 77 -3.51 -16.94 -8.36
CA VAL A 77 -2.77 -17.21 -7.10
C VAL A 77 -2.29 -18.66 -7.17
N MET A 78 -0.98 -18.88 -7.18
CA MET A 78 -0.33 -20.19 -7.19
C MET A 78 1.15 -20.04 -6.87
N ASP A 79 1.84 -21.14 -6.67
CA ASP A 79 3.31 -21.15 -6.64
C ASP A 79 3.87 -21.04 -8.07
N PHE A 80 4.29 -19.86 -8.48
CA PHE A 80 4.89 -19.61 -9.79
C PHE A 80 6.34 -20.10 -9.91
N SER A 81 6.96 -20.56 -8.84
CA SER A 81 8.26 -21.24 -8.91
C SER A 81 8.12 -22.66 -9.47
N ASP A 82 6.94 -23.28 -9.36
CA ASP A 82 6.60 -24.53 -10.02
C ASP A 82 6.15 -24.27 -11.48
N LEU A 83 7.12 -24.17 -12.38
CA LEU A 83 6.85 -23.96 -13.81
C LEU A 83 6.00 -25.08 -14.44
N GLY A 84 6.01 -26.29 -13.86
CA GLY A 84 5.18 -27.41 -14.32
C GLY A 84 3.69 -27.18 -13.97
N LEU A 85 3.42 -26.65 -12.80
CA LEU A 85 2.07 -26.25 -12.40
C LEU A 85 1.57 -25.09 -13.27
N VAL A 86 2.41 -24.09 -13.56
CA VAL A 86 2.07 -22.95 -14.42
C VAL A 86 1.78 -23.43 -15.84
N ASP A 87 2.62 -24.30 -16.42
CA ASP A 87 2.42 -24.88 -17.75
C ASP A 87 1.06 -25.60 -17.85
N TYR A 88 0.77 -26.44 -16.87
CA TYR A 88 -0.49 -27.16 -16.80
C TYR A 88 -1.69 -26.20 -16.69
N TYR A 89 -1.59 -25.17 -15.81
CA TYR A 89 -2.64 -24.18 -15.63
C TYR A 89 -2.95 -23.43 -16.93
N LEU A 90 -1.93 -22.91 -17.60
CA LEU A 90 -2.09 -22.14 -18.85
C LEU A 90 -2.71 -23.00 -19.97
N LYS A 91 -2.29 -24.24 -20.07
CA LYS A 91 -2.81 -25.20 -21.06
C LYS A 91 -4.30 -25.51 -20.84
N GLU A 92 -4.68 -25.77 -19.60
CA GLU A 92 -6.07 -26.10 -19.29
C GLU A 92 -6.97 -24.87 -19.30
N LEU A 93 -6.47 -23.70 -18.87
CA LEU A 93 -7.15 -22.42 -19.01
C LEU A 93 -7.50 -22.10 -20.46
N ASP A 94 -6.59 -22.33 -21.40
CA ASP A 94 -6.83 -22.14 -22.84
C ASP A 94 -7.99 -23.01 -23.34
N LYS A 95 -8.06 -24.26 -22.93
CA LYS A 95 -9.16 -25.18 -23.32
C LYS A 95 -10.50 -24.69 -22.76
N TYR A 96 -10.51 -24.24 -21.50
CA TYR A 96 -11.71 -23.70 -20.87
C TYR A 96 -12.19 -22.45 -21.62
N LEU A 97 -11.30 -21.50 -21.88
CA LEU A 97 -11.62 -20.23 -22.53
C LEU A 97 -12.13 -20.39 -23.96
N GLN A 98 -11.61 -21.38 -24.71
CA GLN A 98 -12.10 -21.72 -26.05
C GLN A 98 -13.56 -22.18 -26.04
N GLN A 99 -14.00 -22.88 -24.99
CA GLN A 99 -15.36 -23.38 -24.84
C GLN A 99 -16.35 -22.32 -24.30
N HIS A 100 -15.83 -21.21 -23.72
CA HIS A 100 -16.64 -20.21 -23.01
C HIS A 100 -16.67 -18.84 -23.71
N GLN A 101 -16.63 -18.81 -25.03
CA GLN A 101 -16.75 -17.61 -25.87
C GLN A 101 -15.79 -16.47 -25.49
N CYS A 102 -14.60 -16.81 -24.99
CA CYS A 102 -13.58 -15.84 -24.65
C CYS A 102 -13.00 -15.18 -25.90
N LEU A 103 -13.04 -13.87 -25.99
CA LEU A 103 -12.40 -13.08 -27.05
C LEU A 103 -10.90 -13.02 -26.84
N TYR A 104 -10.50 -12.58 -25.67
CA TYR A 104 -9.12 -12.61 -25.18
C TYR A 104 -9.10 -12.70 -23.66
N VAL A 105 -7.98 -13.20 -23.12
CA VAL A 105 -7.72 -13.23 -21.68
C VAL A 105 -6.60 -12.27 -21.33
N LYS A 106 -6.73 -11.61 -20.16
CA LYS A 106 -5.70 -10.81 -19.53
C LYS A 106 -5.37 -11.40 -18.16
N LEU A 107 -4.07 -11.58 -17.89
CA LEU A 107 -3.53 -11.98 -16.59
C LEU A 107 -2.47 -10.96 -16.18
N ASP A 108 -2.44 -10.57 -14.91
CA ASP A 108 -1.38 -9.76 -14.34
C ASP A 108 -0.95 -10.30 -12.97
N PRO A 109 -0.24 -11.46 -12.96
CA PRO A 109 0.09 -12.16 -11.74
C PRO A 109 0.76 -11.25 -10.70
N TYR A 110 0.34 -11.37 -9.43
CA TYR A 110 1.01 -10.72 -8.33
C TYR A 110 2.26 -11.52 -7.97
N TRP A 111 3.27 -11.42 -8.84
CA TRP A 111 4.50 -12.19 -8.77
C TRP A 111 5.71 -11.36 -9.15
N LEU A 112 6.79 -11.58 -8.42
CA LEU A 112 8.03 -10.84 -8.55
C LEU A 112 8.73 -11.18 -9.89
N TYR A 113 9.06 -10.13 -10.67
CA TYR A 113 9.99 -10.23 -11.78
C TYR A 113 11.42 -10.05 -11.32
N HIS A 114 11.67 -8.98 -10.54
CA HIS A 114 12.98 -8.68 -9.97
C HIS A 114 12.86 -7.91 -8.66
N LEU A 115 13.90 -8.03 -7.81
CA LEU A 115 13.96 -7.42 -6.49
C LEU A 115 15.19 -6.50 -6.39
N TYR A 116 14.95 -5.29 -5.87
CA TYR A 116 15.99 -4.29 -5.66
C TYR A 116 15.99 -3.82 -4.19
N ASP A 117 17.12 -3.31 -3.75
CA ASP A 117 17.17 -2.56 -2.51
C ASP A 117 16.51 -1.16 -2.67
N LYS A 118 16.49 -0.41 -1.58
CA LYS A 118 15.92 0.95 -1.56
C LYS A 118 16.58 1.94 -2.53
N ASP A 119 17.78 1.67 -3.01
CA ASP A 119 18.57 2.51 -3.92
C ASP A 119 18.59 1.96 -5.36
N ILE A 120 17.65 1.06 -5.68
CA ILE A 120 17.48 0.40 -6.98
C ILE A 120 18.71 -0.44 -7.39
N VAL A 121 19.45 -0.93 -6.40
CA VAL A 121 20.52 -1.90 -6.65
C VAL A 121 19.91 -3.31 -6.59
N PRO A 122 20.08 -4.15 -7.64
CA PRO A 122 19.61 -5.52 -7.62
C PRO A 122 20.21 -6.32 -6.46
N PHE A 123 19.41 -7.15 -5.79
CA PHE A 123 19.93 -8.07 -4.79
C PHE A 123 20.82 -9.12 -5.43
N GLU A 124 22.01 -9.35 -4.87
CA GLU A 124 22.96 -10.35 -5.33
C GLU A 124 22.34 -11.76 -5.30
N GLY A 125 22.55 -12.54 -6.36
CA GLY A 125 22.00 -13.89 -6.49
C GLY A 125 20.50 -13.96 -6.80
N ARG A 126 19.83 -12.83 -7.01
CA ARG A 126 18.44 -12.77 -7.48
C ARG A 126 18.42 -12.44 -8.97
N GLU A 127 18.15 -13.45 -9.79
CA GLU A 127 17.99 -13.27 -11.23
C GLU A 127 16.57 -12.81 -11.56
N LYS A 128 16.44 -12.18 -12.75
CA LYS A 128 15.14 -11.83 -13.31
C LYS A 128 14.33 -13.07 -13.64
N ASN A 129 13.04 -13.04 -13.46
CA ASN A 129 12.15 -14.17 -13.71
C ASN A 129 11.80 -14.33 -15.21
N ASP A 130 12.82 -14.32 -16.07
CA ASP A 130 12.67 -14.48 -17.52
C ASP A 130 12.11 -15.86 -17.91
N ALA A 131 12.38 -16.88 -17.12
CA ALA A 131 11.87 -18.23 -17.35
C ALA A 131 10.34 -18.24 -17.34
N LEU A 132 9.72 -17.57 -16.37
CA LEU A 132 8.27 -17.46 -16.27
C LEU A 132 7.69 -16.64 -17.42
N VAL A 133 8.30 -15.49 -17.77
CA VAL A 133 7.88 -14.68 -18.92
C VAL A 133 7.94 -15.50 -20.22
N ASN A 134 9.01 -16.26 -20.41
CA ASN A 134 9.17 -17.11 -21.60
C ASN A 134 8.16 -18.26 -21.62
N LEU A 135 7.80 -18.83 -20.47
CA LEU A 135 6.76 -19.85 -20.38
C LEU A 135 5.40 -19.30 -20.83
N PHE A 136 4.97 -18.11 -20.35
CA PHE A 136 3.76 -17.46 -20.83
C PHE A 136 3.79 -17.22 -22.34
N LYS A 137 4.92 -16.72 -22.88
CA LYS A 137 5.10 -16.49 -24.32
C LYS A 137 5.01 -17.80 -25.12
N SER A 138 5.54 -18.91 -24.61
CA SER A 138 5.47 -20.23 -25.28
C SER A 138 4.03 -20.74 -25.41
N HIS A 139 3.13 -20.32 -24.47
CA HIS A 139 1.68 -20.55 -24.55
C HIS A 139 0.95 -19.53 -25.45
N GLY A 140 1.68 -18.63 -26.13
CA GLY A 140 1.09 -17.64 -27.04
C GLY A 140 0.53 -16.40 -26.33
N TYR A 141 0.91 -16.15 -25.09
CA TYR A 141 0.63 -14.87 -24.42
C TYR A 141 1.61 -13.80 -24.90
N GLU A 142 1.09 -12.62 -25.13
CA GLU A 142 1.88 -11.41 -25.39
C GLU A 142 2.12 -10.70 -24.08
N HIS A 143 3.37 -10.41 -23.76
CA HIS A 143 3.75 -9.60 -22.61
C HIS A 143 3.62 -8.12 -22.94
N HIS A 144 2.95 -7.33 -22.13
CA HIS A 144 2.71 -5.90 -22.40
C HIS A 144 3.97 -5.02 -22.30
N GLY A 145 5.10 -5.61 -21.94
CA GLY A 145 6.37 -4.92 -21.72
C GLY A 145 6.61 -4.58 -20.26
N PHE A 146 7.79 -4.08 -20.00
CA PHE A 146 8.18 -3.63 -18.66
C PHE A 146 7.94 -2.12 -18.55
N THR A 147 6.67 -1.75 -18.31
CA THR A 147 6.24 -0.36 -18.25
C THR A 147 6.82 0.35 -17.02
N THR A 148 7.17 1.60 -17.20
CA THR A 148 7.39 2.60 -16.16
C THR A 148 6.24 3.60 -16.22
N GLU A 149 6.02 4.37 -15.16
CA GLU A 149 4.92 5.30 -14.98
C GLU A 149 3.56 4.62 -14.72
N TYR A 150 2.58 5.42 -14.33
CA TYR A 150 1.22 4.92 -14.07
C TYR A 150 0.44 4.90 -15.38
N ASP A 151 0.00 3.71 -15.77
CA ASP A 151 -0.85 3.51 -16.92
C ASP A 151 -2.26 3.11 -16.45
N THR A 152 -3.27 3.79 -16.97
CA THR A 152 -4.68 3.48 -16.65
C THR A 152 -5.14 2.13 -17.19
N SER A 153 -4.40 1.52 -18.13
CA SER A 153 -4.69 0.21 -18.72
C SER A 153 -4.05 -0.97 -17.98
N SER A 154 -3.10 -0.70 -17.07
CA SER A 154 -2.30 -1.69 -16.35
C SER A 154 -2.29 -1.42 -14.86
N GLN A 155 -2.07 -2.48 -14.08
CA GLN A 155 -1.81 -2.31 -12.65
C GLN A 155 -0.38 -1.83 -12.40
N VAL A 156 -0.17 -1.19 -11.25
CA VAL A 156 1.15 -0.72 -10.83
C VAL A 156 2.13 -1.88 -10.76
N ARG A 157 3.27 -1.77 -11.44
CA ARG A 157 4.30 -2.83 -11.50
C ARG A 157 5.35 -2.73 -10.40
N TRP A 158 5.57 -1.54 -9.86
CA TRP A 158 6.63 -1.28 -8.91
C TRP A 158 6.04 -1.02 -7.53
N MET A 159 6.55 -1.68 -6.51
CA MET A 159 6.06 -1.57 -5.14
C MET A 159 7.20 -1.36 -4.15
N GLY A 160 6.95 -0.53 -3.13
CA GLY A 160 7.85 -0.37 -2.01
C GLY A 160 7.39 -1.21 -0.82
N VAL A 161 8.17 -2.21 -0.43
CA VAL A 161 7.75 -3.21 0.55
C VAL A 161 8.74 -3.33 1.69
N LEU A 162 8.26 -3.47 2.92
CA LEU A 162 9.05 -3.89 4.07
C LEU A 162 8.84 -5.38 4.32
N ASN A 163 9.89 -6.15 4.23
CA ASN A 163 9.93 -7.49 4.78
C ASN A 163 10.19 -7.38 6.29
N LEU A 164 9.26 -7.92 7.10
CA LEU A 164 9.28 -7.88 8.56
C LEU A 164 9.75 -9.20 9.18
N GLU A 165 9.84 -10.27 8.39
CA GLU A 165 10.22 -11.61 8.82
C GLU A 165 11.52 -11.60 9.63
N GLY A 166 11.49 -12.22 10.80
CA GLY A 166 12.65 -12.32 11.70
C GLY A 166 13.12 -11.01 12.33
N LYS A 167 12.34 -9.93 12.20
CA LYS A 167 12.66 -8.61 12.78
C LYS A 167 11.77 -8.29 13.98
N THR A 168 12.18 -7.26 14.72
CA THR A 168 11.36 -6.58 15.73
C THR A 168 11.17 -5.12 15.31
N PRO A 169 10.18 -4.41 15.87
CA PRO A 169 10.02 -2.98 15.61
C PRO A 169 11.32 -2.18 15.81
N GLU A 170 12.07 -2.48 16.86
CA GLU A 170 13.31 -1.79 17.21
C GLU A 170 14.43 -2.08 16.20
N THR A 171 14.58 -3.35 15.78
CA THR A 171 15.61 -3.73 14.79
C THR A 171 15.27 -3.14 13.43
N LEU A 172 14.00 -3.17 13.03
CA LEU A 172 13.55 -2.56 11.79
C LEU A 172 13.78 -1.04 11.79
N LYS A 173 13.35 -0.33 12.85
CA LYS A 173 13.51 1.13 12.97
C LYS A 173 14.98 1.57 12.89
N LYS A 174 15.93 0.75 13.34
CA LYS A 174 17.36 1.05 13.21
C LYS A 174 17.80 1.16 11.74
N THR A 175 17.15 0.43 10.83
CA THR A 175 17.46 0.44 9.39
C THR A 175 16.93 1.67 8.67
N PHE A 176 15.97 2.40 9.23
CA PHE A 176 15.43 3.62 8.65
C PHE A 176 16.51 4.71 8.59
N ASP A 177 16.36 5.64 7.66
CA ASP A 177 17.24 6.79 7.61
C ASP A 177 17.10 7.70 8.85
N SER A 178 18.04 8.64 9.00
CA SER A 178 18.05 9.55 10.14
C SER A 178 16.83 10.45 10.21
N GLN A 179 16.27 10.85 9.05
CA GLN A 179 15.10 11.71 8.96
C GLN A 179 13.83 10.98 9.42
N ARG A 180 13.61 9.73 8.97
CA ARG A 180 12.43 8.92 9.38
C ARG A 180 12.47 8.63 10.86
N LYS A 181 13.63 8.19 11.39
CA LYS A 181 13.81 7.99 12.83
C LYS A 181 13.50 9.25 13.64
N ARG A 182 14.05 10.39 13.22
CA ARG A 182 13.82 11.68 13.88
C ARG A 182 12.34 12.08 13.85
N ASN A 183 11.68 11.97 12.69
CA ASN A 183 10.30 12.41 12.53
C ASN A 183 9.32 11.52 13.31
N ILE A 184 9.53 10.20 13.33
CA ILE A 184 8.76 9.27 14.18
C ILE A 184 8.95 9.64 15.65
N ASN A 185 10.21 9.84 16.11
CA ASN A 185 10.46 10.20 17.49
C ASN A 185 9.85 11.57 17.85
N LYS A 186 9.87 12.52 16.91
CA LYS A 186 9.25 13.83 17.09
C LYS A 186 7.75 13.70 17.29
N ALA A 187 7.04 12.91 16.47
CA ALA A 187 5.62 12.63 16.65
C ALA A 187 5.32 12.00 18.03
N ILE A 188 6.11 11.00 18.43
CA ILE A 188 5.98 10.37 19.75
C ILE A 188 6.18 11.40 20.88
N ASN A 189 7.17 12.28 20.76
CA ASN A 189 7.45 13.32 21.76
C ASN A 189 6.34 14.37 21.84
N TYR A 190 5.67 14.68 20.75
CA TYR A 190 4.48 15.53 20.77
C TYR A 190 3.26 14.86 21.43
N GLY A 191 3.31 13.55 21.66
CA GLY A 191 2.15 12.79 22.17
C GLY A 191 1.10 12.54 21.10
N VAL A 192 1.52 12.48 19.82
CA VAL A 192 0.64 12.13 18.69
C VAL A 192 0.09 10.71 18.88
N LYS A 193 -1.22 10.58 18.74
CA LYS A 193 -2.00 9.37 18.96
C LYS A 193 -2.51 8.81 17.64
N VAL A 194 -2.81 7.50 17.63
CA VAL A 194 -3.44 6.82 16.48
C VAL A 194 -4.57 5.93 17.00
N ARG A 195 -5.69 5.95 16.30
CA ARG A 195 -6.80 5.02 16.49
C ARG A 195 -7.38 4.62 15.15
N PHE A 196 -8.09 3.51 15.09
CA PHE A 196 -8.88 3.19 13.91
C PHE A 196 -10.19 3.97 13.91
N LEU A 197 -10.63 4.39 12.73
CA LEU A 197 -11.94 5.00 12.51
C LEU A 197 -13.01 3.93 12.42
N GLU A 198 -14.15 4.22 13.03
CA GLU A 198 -15.39 3.47 12.79
C GLU A 198 -16.03 3.95 11.47
N ARG A 199 -17.00 3.16 10.96
CA ARG A 199 -17.67 3.42 9.68
C ARG A 199 -18.32 4.82 9.61
N ASP A 200 -18.91 5.28 10.69
CA ASP A 200 -19.60 6.58 10.79
C ASP A 200 -18.66 7.78 10.93
N GLU A 201 -17.39 7.53 11.26
CA GLU A 201 -16.34 8.56 11.35
C GLU A 201 -15.51 8.69 10.06
N PHE A 202 -15.84 7.94 9.02
CA PHE A 202 -15.01 7.83 7.82
C PHE A 202 -14.84 9.16 7.05
N ASN A 203 -15.74 10.11 7.24
CA ASN A 203 -15.62 11.47 6.74
C ASN A 203 -14.30 12.13 7.18
N LEU A 204 -13.76 11.80 8.36
CA LEU A 204 -12.48 12.35 8.85
C LEU A 204 -11.29 11.94 7.95
N PHE A 205 -11.32 10.73 7.37
CA PHE A 205 -10.36 10.33 6.34
C PHE A 205 -10.58 11.12 5.05
N LEU A 206 -11.84 11.24 4.60
CA LEU A 206 -12.16 11.90 3.34
C LEU A 206 -11.73 13.38 3.36
N ASP A 207 -11.91 14.08 4.47
CA ASP A 207 -11.49 15.48 4.64
C ASP A 207 -9.97 15.62 4.41
N LEU A 208 -9.15 14.81 5.09
CA LEU A 208 -7.70 14.81 4.92
C LEU A 208 -7.25 14.37 3.52
N TYR A 209 -8.00 13.44 2.92
CA TYR A 209 -7.73 12.96 1.58
C TYR A 209 -8.00 14.05 0.53
N ARG A 210 -9.11 14.82 0.66
CA ARG A 210 -9.44 15.96 -0.19
C ARG A 210 -8.39 17.09 -0.07
N GLU A 211 -7.95 17.40 1.15
CA GLU A 211 -6.86 18.38 1.36
C GLU A 211 -5.58 17.96 0.60
N THR A 212 -5.29 16.66 0.60
CA THR A 212 -4.12 16.12 -0.11
C THR A 212 -4.32 16.14 -1.65
N GLU A 213 -5.53 15.83 -2.14
CA GLU A 213 -5.89 15.90 -3.55
C GLU A 213 -5.70 17.31 -4.12
N GLU A 214 -6.25 18.32 -3.44
CA GLU A 214 -6.14 19.73 -3.83
C GLU A 214 -4.67 20.17 -3.90
N ARG A 215 -3.87 19.78 -2.90
CA ARG A 215 -2.45 20.12 -2.85
C ARG A 215 -1.61 19.43 -3.92
N ALA A 216 -1.85 18.14 -4.16
CA ALA A 216 -1.06 17.34 -5.07
C ALA A 216 -1.55 17.38 -6.52
N GLY A 217 -2.75 17.90 -6.77
CA GLY A 217 -3.30 18.12 -8.12
C GLY A 217 -3.68 16.84 -8.85
N PHE A 218 -3.93 15.72 -8.16
CA PHE A 218 -4.40 14.49 -8.79
C PHE A 218 -5.94 14.39 -8.74
N VAL A 219 -6.52 13.64 -9.69
CA VAL A 219 -7.95 13.34 -9.67
C VAL A 219 -8.20 12.11 -8.83
N SER A 220 -8.93 12.29 -7.74
CA SER A 220 -9.19 11.24 -6.77
C SER A 220 -10.40 10.37 -7.14
N LYS A 221 -10.58 9.31 -6.35
CA LYS A 221 -11.82 8.53 -6.32
C LYS A 221 -12.94 9.32 -5.63
N THR A 222 -14.19 8.98 -5.98
CA THR A 222 -15.36 9.56 -5.33
C THR A 222 -15.51 9.05 -3.90
N ASP A 223 -16.26 9.78 -3.07
CA ASP A 223 -16.56 9.35 -1.70
C ASP A 223 -17.31 8.01 -1.71
N ASP A 224 -18.28 7.83 -2.62
CA ASP A 224 -19.00 6.58 -2.80
C ASP A 224 -18.08 5.40 -3.11
N TYR A 225 -16.99 5.61 -3.86
CA TYR A 225 -16.01 4.56 -4.12
C TYR A 225 -15.37 4.06 -2.82
N PHE A 226 -14.98 4.98 -1.94
CA PHE A 226 -14.36 4.62 -0.66
C PHE A 226 -15.36 3.97 0.31
N TYR A 227 -16.60 4.50 0.39
CA TYR A 227 -17.63 3.88 1.20
C TYR A 227 -17.97 2.47 0.72
N ASN A 228 -18.15 2.27 -0.59
CA ASN A 228 -18.38 0.94 -1.16
C ASN A 228 -17.21 -0.01 -0.90
N PHE A 229 -15.98 0.50 -0.94
CA PHE A 229 -14.79 -0.28 -0.63
C PHE A 229 -14.81 -0.79 0.82
N ILE A 230 -15.08 0.09 1.79
CA ILE A 230 -15.18 -0.30 3.21
C ILE A 230 -16.34 -1.27 3.44
N ASP A 231 -17.52 -0.95 2.90
CA ASP A 231 -18.72 -1.75 3.11
C ASP A 231 -18.59 -3.16 2.49
N THR A 232 -17.84 -3.28 1.39
CA THR A 232 -17.61 -4.57 0.72
C THR A 232 -16.56 -5.42 1.42
N TYR A 233 -15.45 -4.81 1.84
CA TYR A 233 -14.32 -5.57 2.37
C TYR A 233 -14.30 -5.67 3.92
N GLY A 234 -15.14 -4.88 4.60
CA GLY A 234 -15.38 -4.98 6.05
C GLY A 234 -14.09 -4.95 6.88
N ASP A 235 -13.95 -5.93 7.76
CA ASP A 235 -12.82 -6.03 8.72
C ASP A 235 -11.43 -6.13 8.07
N LYS A 236 -11.36 -6.36 6.77
CA LYS A 236 -10.09 -6.33 6.02
C LYS A 236 -9.61 -4.93 5.70
N VAL A 237 -10.47 -3.92 5.86
CA VAL A 237 -10.11 -2.50 5.66
C VAL A 237 -9.82 -1.86 7.00
N LEU A 238 -8.62 -1.31 7.13
CA LEU A 238 -8.15 -0.63 8.32
C LEU A 238 -7.97 0.85 8.00
N VAL A 239 -8.55 1.73 8.81
CA VAL A 239 -8.50 3.19 8.58
C VAL A 239 -7.93 3.88 9.82
N PRO A 240 -6.60 3.95 9.98
CA PRO A 240 -6.00 4.68 11.09
C PRO A 240 -6.19 6.20 10.90
N LEU A 241 -6.62 6.88 11.97
CA LEU A 241 -6.59 8.32 12.13
C LEU A 241 -5.47 8.69 13.10
N VAL A 242 -4.58 9.55 12.64
CA VAL A 242 -3.53 10.14 13.45
C VAL A 242 -3.98 11.52 13.92
N TYR A 243 -3.92 11.78 15.21
CA TYR A 243 -4.36 13.03 15.80
C TYR A 243 -3.48 13.45 16.96
N ILE A 244 -3.55 14.70 17.33
CA ILE A 244 -2.96 15.25 18.56
C ILE A 244 -4.04 15.88 19.43
N ASP A 245 -3.97 15.64 20.73
CA ASP A 245 -4.72 16.33 21.75
C ASP A 245 -3.84 17.49 22.28
N LEU A 246 -4.17 18.70 21.85
CA LEU A 246 -3.39 19.89 22.19
C LEU A 246 -3.50 20.26 23.67
N ASP A 247 -4.62 19.96 24.33
CA ASP A 247 -4.76 20.24 25.76
C ASP A 247 -3.84 19.33 26.58
N GLU A 248 -3.75 18.05 26.23
CA GLU A 248 -2.76 17.14 26.84
C GLU A 248 -1.32 17.57 26.52
N TYR A 249 -1.07 18.00 25.29
CA TYR A 249 0.26 18.46 24.88
C TYR A 249 0.68 19.73 25.63
N VAL A 250 -0.20 20.70 25.80
CA VAL A 250 0.00 21.92 26.58
C VAL A 250 0.30 21.60 28.04
N LEU A 251 -0.47 20.67 28.65
CA LEU A 251 -0.21 20.22 30.02
C LEU A 251 1.17 19.60 30.18
N LYS A 252 1.57 18.76 29.23
CA LYS A 252 2.90 18.15 29.20
C LYS A 252 4.00 19.19 29.08
N LEU A 253 3.89 20.12 28.15
CA LEU A 253 4.85 21.22 27.98
C LEU A 253 4.99 22.06 29.26
N GLN A 254 3.86 22.39 29.92
CA GLN A 254 3.88 23.13 31.17
C GLN A 254 4.63 22.39 32.28
N GLN A 255 4.45 21.08 32.39
CA GLN A 255 5.18 20.26 33.36
C GLN A 255 6.68 20.24 33.06
N GLU A 256 7.05 19.97 31.80
CA GLU A 256 8.46 19.95 31.37
C GLU A 256 9.15 21.30 31.55
N LEU A 257 8.43 22.41 31.32
CA LEU A 257 8.90 23.76 31.52
C LEU A 257 9.17 24.04 33.04
N ASN A 258 8.20 23.74 33.89
CA ASN A 258 8.35 23.87 35.33
C ASN A 258 9.53 23.07 35.89
N ASP A 259 9.74 21.85 35.40
CA ASP A 259 10.86 21.02 35.80
C ASP A 259 12.22 21.62 35.39
N LYS A 260 12.32 22.18 34.19
CA LYS A 260 13.53 22.85 33.71
C LYS A 260 13.83 24.14 34.48
N GLU A 261 12.81 24.95 34.75
CA GLU A 261 12.92 26.17 35.56
C GLU A 261 13.38 25.85 36.98
N ASN A 262 12.75 24.89 37.65
CA ASN A 262 13.16 24.44 38.99
C ASN A 262 14.63 23.93 39.01
N ARG A 263 15.03 23.19 37.99
CA ARG A 263 16.42 22.67 37.87
C ARG A 263 17.42 23.79 37.63
N ARG A 264 17.08 24.79 36.82
CA ARG A 264 17.88 25.99 36.58
C ARG A 264 18.07 26.75 37.89
N ASP A 265 16.98 27.00 38.62
CA ASP A 265 16.98 27.80 39.86
C ASP A 265 17.79 27.11 40.97
N GLN A 266 17.67 25.80 41.13
CA GLN A 266 18.51 25.02 42.04
C GLN A 266 19.98 25.12 41.66
N MET A 267 20.32 25.18 40.36
CA MET A 267 21.72 25.36 39.95
C MET A 267 22.17 26.84 40.17
N MET A 268 21.31 27.79 39.98
CA MET A 268 21.58 29.22 40.22
C MET A 268 21.78 29.55 41.70
N ALA A 269 21.10 28.86 42.60
CA ALA A 269 21.19 29.07 44.07
C ALA A 269 22.54 28.63 44.66
N LYS A 270 23.40 27.91 43.96
CA LYS A 270 24.74 27.51 44.48
C LYS A 270 25.69 28.68 44.47
N GLU A 271 26.38 28.92 45.61
CA GLU A 271 27.30 30.08 45.81
C GLU A 271 28.50 30.02 44.85
N ASN A 272 29.16 28.86 44.67
CA ASN A 272 30.32 28.69 43.80
C ASN A 272 29.96 27.87 42.56
N LYS A 273 29.80 28.52 41.42
CA LYS A 273 29.47 27.87 40.16
C LYS A 273 30.73 27.67 39.32
N SER A 274 30.99 26.42 38.91
CA SER A 274 32.04 26.14 37.93
C SER A 274 31.62 26.60 36.52
N ASP A 275 32.60 26.82 35.64
CA ASP A 275 32.31 27.16 34.21
C ASP A 275 31.41 26.14 33.53
N LYS A 276 31.56 24.85 33.91
CA LYS A 276 30.69 23.77 33.41
C LYS A 276 29.22 23.94 33.85
N GLN A 277 29.02 24.39 35.09
CA GLN A 277 27.67 24.67 35.60
C GLN A 277 27.06 25.90 34.96
N MET A 278 27.85 26.95 34.75
CA MET A 278 27.38 28.15 34.01
C MET A 278 26.99 27.84 32.58
N LYS A 279 27.77 27.02 31.87
CA LYS A 279 27.38 26.56 30.51
C LYS A 279 26.07 25.77 30.51
N LYS A 280 25.88 24.89 31.52
CA LYS A 280 24.65 24.10 31.65
C LYS A 280 23.41 24.96 31.98
N ILE A 281 23.58 26.01 32.78
CA ILE A 281 22.51 26.99 33.05
C ILE A 281 22.14 27.71 31.77
N ALA A 282 23.10 28.23 30.99
CA ALA A 282 22.84 28.91 29.73
C ALA A 282 22.20 27.98 28.69
N GLU A 283 22.48 26.68 28.73
CA GLU A 283 21.80 25.69 27.89
C GLU A 283 20.35 25.49 28.35
N LEU A 284 20.08 25.39 29.65
CA LEU A 284 18.74 25.31 30.20
C LEU A 284 17.91 26.56 29.90
N ASP A 285 18.48 27.76 29.99
CA ASP A 285 17.77 28.99 29.65
C ASP A 285 17.29 28.97 28.18
N LYS A 286 18.14 28.54 27.25
CA LYS A 286 17.73 28.38 25.84
C LYS A 286 16.61 27.35 25.64
N GLN A 287 16.65 26.25 26.42
CA GLN A 287 15.60 25.24 26.36
C GLN A 287 14.29 25.76 26.95
N ILE A 288 14.34 26.52 28.04
CA ILE A 288 13.19 27.17 28.67
C ILE A 288 12.56 28.15 27.69
N ASP A 289 13.34 29.04 27.07
CA ASP A 289 12.83 29.98 26.07
C ASP A 289 12.13 29.29 24.92
N HIS A 290 12.74 28.19 24.42
CA HIS A 290 12.13 27.39 23.35
C HIS A 290 10.80 26.76 23.80
N ASP A 291 10.76 26.14 24.98
CA ASP A 291 9.56 25.48 25.49
C ASP A 291 8.44 26.50 25.79
N GLN A 292 8.77 27.70 26.24
CA GLN A 292 7.79 28.80 26.44
C GLN A 292 7.16 29.19 25.11
N HIS A 293 7.93 29.31 24.04
CA HIS A 293 7.40 29.59 22.70
C HIS A 293 6.52 28.44 22.18
N GLU A 294 6.94 27.18 22.35
CA GLU A 294 6.13 26.02 21.96
C GLU A 294 4.82 25.96 22.74
N LEU A 295 4.85 26.23 24.05
CA LEU A 295 3.66 26.28 24.91
C LEU A 295 2.65 27.36 24.46
N LEU A 296 3.16 28.55 24.12
CA LEU A 296 2.32 29.62 23.59
C LEU A 296 1.68 29.25 22.27
N ASN A 297 2.48 28.70 21.32
CA ASN A 297 2.01 28.29 20.02
C ASN A 297 0.96 27.17 20.12
N ALA A 298 1.20 26.15 20.96
CA ALA A 298 0.26 25.05 21.16
C ALA A 298 -1.05 25.55 21.82
N SER A 299 -0.95 26.47 22.79
CA SER A 299 -2.12 27.05 23.46
C SER A 299 -2.94 27.96 22.54
N GLU A 300 -2.29 28.68 21.62
CA GLU A 300 -2.97 29.47 20.61
C GLU A 300 -3.66 28.60 19.58
N LEU A 301 -2.96 27.57 19.12
CA LEU A 301 -3.49 26.59 18.15
C LEU A 301 -4.71 25.84 18.71
N SER A 302 -4.70 25.45 19.99
CA SER A 302 -5.86 24.84 20.66
C SER A 302 -7.07 25.78 20.68
N LYS A 303 -6.85 27.10 20.87
CA LYS A 303 -7.93 28.11 20.88
C LYS A 303 -8.49 28.41 19.50
N THR A 304 -7.65 28.41 18.47
CA THR A 304 -8.04 28.78 17.08
C THR A 304 -8.61 27.64 16.30
N ASP A 305 -8.03 26.46 16.43
CA ASP A 305 -8.32 25.28 15.61
C ASP A 305 -9.02 24.15 16.40
N GLY A 306 -9.15 24.34 17.71
CA GLY A 306 -9.73 23.36 18.62
C GLY A 306 -8.69 22.44 19.28
N PRO A 307 -9.10 21.70 20.32
CA PRO A 307 -8.17 20.89 21.11
C PRO A 307 -7.71 19.61 20.40
N ILE A 308 -8.47 19.12 19.44
CA ILE A 308 -8.12 17.89 18.69
C ILE A 308 -7.82 18.24 17.25
N LEU A 309 -6.59 17.96 16.80
CA LEU A 309 -6.21 18.16 15.41
C LEU A 309 -5.98 16.82 14.71
N ASN A 310 -6.69 16.60 13.60
CA ASN A 310 -6.48 15.46 12.73
C ASN A 310 -5.28 15.73 11.81
N LEU A 311 -4.28 14.85 11.83
CA LEU A 311 -2.98 15.07 11.20
C LEU A 311 -2.81 14.29 9.90
N ALA A 312 -3.22 13.03 9.91
CA ALA A 312 -3.14 12.12 8.78
C ALA A 312 -4.12 10.96 8.95
N SER A 313 -4.57 10.41 7.84
CA SER A 313 -5.35 9.18 7.82
C SER A 313 -5.06 8.41 6.56
N GLY A 314 -5.34 7.11 6.55
CA GLY A 314 -5.13 6.26 5.39
C GLY A 314 -6.06 5.07 5.37
N VAL A 315 -6.32 4.57 4.17
CA VAL A 315 -7.03 3.32 3.95
C VAL A 315 -6.01 2.23 3.68
N TYR A 316 -6.07 1.17 4.48
CA TYR A 316 -5.22 -0.01 4.35
C TYR A 316 -6.08 -1.22 4.07
N PHE A 317 -5.51 -2.17 3.37
CA PHE A 317 -6.14 -3.47 3.18
C PHE A 317 -5.24 -4.56 3.77
N ALA A 318 -5.83 -5.41 4.60
CA ALA A 318 -5.16 -6.57 5.20
C ALA A 318 -5.74 -7.86 4.61
N ASN A 319 -4.91 -8.65 3.92
CA ASN A 319 -5.24 -10.03 3.55
C ASN A 319 -4.36 -11.00 4.33
N ALA A 320 -4.40 -12.29 4.03
CA ALA A 320 -3.58 -13.26 4.73
C ALA A 320 -2.07 -13.08 4.49
N TYR A 321 -1.68 -12.46 3.38
CA TYR A 321 -0.28 -12.33 2.96
C TYR A 321 0.37 -11.02 3.41
N GLU A 322 -0.35 -9.89 3.36
CA GLU A 322 0.25 -8.57 3.62
C GLU A 322 -0.77 -7.55 4.15
N VAL A 323 -0.25 -6.49 4.77
CA VAL A 323 -0.97 -5.23 4.98
C VAL A 323 -0.52 -4.23 3.94
N ASN A 324 -1.46 -3.73 3.16
CA ASN A 324 -1.24 -2.90 1.99
C ASN A 324 -1.78 -1.48 2.22
N TYR A 325 -0.95 -0.45 2.05
CA TYR A 325 -1.36 0.95 2.08
C TYR A 325 -2.02 1.34 0.77
N PHE A 326 -3.33 1.45 0.76
CA PHE A 326 -4.10 1.71 -0.46
C PHE A 326 -4.12 3.20 -0.84
N SER A 327 -4.41 4.07 0.12
CA SER A 327 -4.53 5.51 -0.10
C SER A 327 -4.41 6.27 1.21
N GLY A 328 -4.09 7.57 1.18
CA GLY A 328 -4.05 8.37 2.39
C GLY A 328 -3.98 9.85 2.15
N GLY A 329 -4.31 10.59 3.21
CA GLY A 329 -4.29 12.04 3.25
C GLY A 329 -3.64 12.56 4.52
N SER A 330 -3.19 13.81 4.45
CA SER A 330 -2.58 14.50 5.59
C SER A 330 -2.75 16.00 5.50
N SER A 331 -2.92 16.62 6.65
CA SER A 331 -2.97 18.08 6.73
C SER A 331 -1.58 18.69 6.57
N GLU A 332 -1.46 19.65 5.65
CA GLU A 332 -0.25 20.44 5.49
C GLU A 332 -0.10 21.46 6.61
N LYS A 333 -1.22 22.03 7.07
CA LYS A 333 -1.28 23.00 8.16
C LYS A 333 -0.62 22.49 9.44
N TYR A 334 -0.77 21.20 9.73
CA TYR A 334 -0.27 20.55 10.96
C TYR A 334 0.95 19.66 10.73
N ASN A 335 1.67 19.85 9.64
CA ASN A 335 2.79 18.99 9.20
C ASN A 335 3.95 18.92 10.23
N GLN A 336 4.09 19.96 11.12
CA GLN A 336 5.07 19.96 12.22
C GLN A 336 4.91 18.79 13.19
N PHE A 337 3.71 18.21 13.31
CA PHE A 337 3.43 17.08 14.21
C PHE A 337 3.74 15.70 13.59
N MET A 338 4.22 15.67 12.35
CA MET A 338 4.73 14.46 11.68
C MET A 338 3.70 13.33 11.51
N GLY A 339 2.42 13.68 11.28
CA GLY A 339 1.31 12.72 11.17
C GLY A 339 1.56 11.52 10.24
N PRO A 340 1.96 11.72 8.96
CA PRO A 340 2.20 10.60 8.04
C PRO A 340 3.27 9.60 8.53
N TYR A 341 4.33 10.08 9.20
CA TYR A 341 5.37 9.21 9.74
C TYR A 341 4.85 8.35 10.90
N MET A 342 3.99 8.92 11.75
CA MET A 342 3.37 8.20 12.84
C MET A 342 2.34 7.19 12.34
N MET A 343 1.57 7.53 11.29
CA MET A 343 0.62 6.61 10.67
C MET A 343 1.31 5.32 10.16
N HIS A 344 2.35 5.48 9.35
CA HIS A 344 3.07 4.33 8.84
C HIS A 344 3.78 3.56 9.96
N TRP A 345 4.37 4.25 10.94
CA TRP A 345 5.00 3.59 12.09
C TRP A 345 4.00 2.79 12.92
N PHE A 346 2.81 3.32 13.16
CA PHE A 346 1.72 2.61 13.83
C PHE A 346 1.30 1.36 13.05
N MET A 347 1.08 1.47 11.75
CA MET A 347 0.66 0.35 10.92
C MET A 347 1.75 -0.72 10.73
N ILE A 348 3.02 -0.34 10.76
CA ILE A 348 4.14 -1.29 10.81
C ILE A 348 4.11 -2.07 12.13
N ASN A 349 3.87 -1.41 13.27
CA ASN A 349 3.72 -2.10 14.56
C ASN A 349 2.48 -3.01 14.57
N TYR A 350 1.36 -2.54 13.97
CA TYR A 350 0.18 -3.36 13.77
C TYR A 350 0.51 -4.68 13.05
N CYS A 351 1.36 -4.63 12.02
CA CYS A 351 1.82 -5.84 11.34
C CYS A 351 2.53 -6.81 12.30
N PHE A 352 3.45 -6.33 13.12
CA PHE A 352 4.14 -7.17 14.11
C PHE A 352 3.18 -7.75 15.13
N ASP A 353 2.25 -6.95 15.66
CA ASP A 353 1.29 -7.36 16.68
C ASP A 353 0.28 -8.41 16.17
N ASN A 354 0.04 -8.44 14.84
CA ASN A 354 -0.91 -9.35 14.20
C ASN A 354 -0.24 -10.45 13.35
N GLY A 355 1.09 -10.60 13.43
CA GLY A 355 1.82 -11.69 12.78
C GLY A 355 1.96 -11.58 11.27
N TYR A 356 1.93 -10.37 10.72
CA TYR A 356 2.24 -10.13 9.32
C TYR A 356 3.73 -9.99 9.10
N ASP A 357 4.26 -10.73 8.14
CA ASP A 357 5.67 -10.65 7.75
C ASP A 357 5.93 -9.58 6.67
N ARG A 358 4.87 -8.88 6.23
CA ARG A 358 4.95 -7.99 5.08
C ARG A 358 4.08 -6.74 5.25
N TYR A 359 4.72 -5.56 5.09
CA TYR A 359 4.04 -4.27 5.00
C TYR A 359 4.31 -3.63 3.66
N ASN A 360 3.28 -3.39 2.86
CA ASN A 360 3.38 -2.88 1.51
C ASN A 360 2.95 -1.40 1.45
N PHE A 361 3.91 -0.51 1.17
CA PHE A 361 3.65 0.92 0.93
C PHE A 361 2.94 1.18 -0.41
N TYR A 362 2.67 0.13 -1.18
CA TYR A 362 2.07 0.17 -2.50
C TYR A 362 2.91 0.89 -3.57
N GLY A 363 2.24 1.35 -4.63
CA GLY A 363 2.79 1.72 -5.92
C GLY A 363 3.92 2.74 -5.94
N LEU A 364 4.81 2.52 -6.88
CA LEU A 364 5.85 3.44 -7.35
C LEU A 364 5.76 3.52 -8.87
N SER A 365 6.15 4.65 -9.46
CA SER A 365 6.10 4.86 -10.92
C SER A 365 7.08 3.96 -11.69
N GLY A 366 8.18 3.53 -11.06
CA GLY A 366 9.29 2.85 -11.76
C GLY A 366 10.28 3.81 -12.43
N ASP A 367 10.00 5.12 -12.47
CA ASP A 367 10.99 6.16 -12.69
C ASP A 367 11.46 6.71 -11.35
N PHE A 368 12.71 6.40 -11.01
CA PHE A 368 13.34 6.75 -9.73
C PHE A 368 14.26 7.96 -9.85
N THR A 369 14.24 8.65 -10.98
CA THR A 369 15.07 9.85 -11.21
C THR A 369 14.48 11.07 -10.48
N GLU A 370 15.34 12.02 -10.14
CA GLU A 370 14.92 13.26 -9.47
C GLU A 370 13.97 14.14 -10.31
N ASN A 371 13.88 13.87 -11.61
CA ASN A 371 12.98 14.59 -12.52
C ASN A 371 11.58 13.97 -12.59
N SER A 372 11.38 12.78 -12.00
CA SER A 372 10.06 12.14 -11.95
C SER A 372 9.10 12.94 -11.07
N GLU A 373 7.86 13.11 -11.51
CA GLU A 373 6.79 13.74 -10.72
C GLU A 373 6.57 13.01 -9.38
N ASP A 374 6.78 11.68 -9.36
CA ASP A 374 6.63 10.83 -8.19
C ASP A 374 7.89 10.65 -7.34
N TYR A 375 8.99 11.36 -7.67
CA TYR A 375 10.23 11.22 -6.92
C TYR A 375 10.06 11.47 -5.42
N GLY A 376 9.15 12.37 -5.05
CA GLY A 376 8.80 12.64 -3.65
C GLY A 376 8.23 11.41 -2.92
N VAL A 377 7.39 10.64 -3.60
CA VAL A 377 6.80 9.39 -3.08
C VAL A 377 7.88 8.33 -2.90
N TYR A 378 8.73 8.12 -3.91
CA TYR A 378 9.87 7.21 -3.82
C TYR A 378 10.81 7.59 -2.67
N ARG A 379 11.23 8.87 -2.59
CA ARG A 379 12.11 9.37 -1.53
C ARG A 379 11.50 9.17 -0.13
N PHE A 380 10.17 9.34 0.00
CA PHE A 380 9.48 9.06 1.25
C PHE A 380 9.60 7.58 1.63
N LYS A 381 9.24 6.66 0.74
CA LYS A 381 9.27 5.21 0.99
C LYS A 381 10.71 4.68 1.17
N ARG A 382 11.64 5.14 0.34
CA ARG A 382 13.08 4.83 0.42
C ARG A 382 13.66 5.04 1.82
N GLY A 383 13.24 6.11 2.51
CA GLY A 383 13.72 6.42 3.86
C GLY A 383 13.32 5.40 4.93
N PHE A 384 12.27 4.62 4.71
CA PHE A 384 11.89 3.47 5.56
C PHE A 384 12.70 2.20 5.23
N ASN A 385 13.68 2.29 4.33
CA ASN A 385 14.50 1.15 3.90
C ASN A 385 13.68 0.03 3.26
N VAL A 386 12.72 0.39 2.40
CA VAL A 386 11.90 -0.56 1.65
C VAL A 386 12.75 -1.36 0.64
N GLN A 387 12.35 -2.58 0.36
CA GLN A 387 12.72 -3.28 -0.86
C GLN A 387 11.83 -2.80 -2.00
N ILE A 388 12.40 -2.69 -3.20
CA ILE A 388 11.64 -2.31 -4.39
C ILE A 388 11.39 -3.57 -5.20
N GLU A 389 10.12 -3.90 -5.33
CA GLU A 389 9.64 -5.05 -6.08
C GLU A 389 9.17 -4.63 -7.45
N GLU A 390 9.76 -5.21 -8.48
CA GLU A 390 9.30 -5.14 -9.84
C GLU A 390 8.46 -6.37 -10.14
N LEU A 391 7.15 -6.19 -10.34
CA LEU A 391 6.24 -7.27 -10.67
C LEU A 391 6.37 -7.68 -12.15
N ILE A 392 5.97 -8.91 -12.44
CA ILE A 392 6.15 -9.52 -13.76
C ILE A 392 5.38 -8.81 -14.88
N GLY A 393 4.31 -8.08 -14.54
CA GLY A 393 3.49 -7.32 -15.50
C GLY A 393 2.36 -8.11 -16.14
N ASP A 394 1.81 -7.54 -17.21
CA ASP A 394 0.58 -7.99 -17.84
C ASP A 394 0.84 -8.92 -19.02
N PHE A 395 0.01 -9.94 -19.13
CA PHE A 395 -0.02 -10.89 -20.23
C PHE A 395 -1.39 -10.90 -20.90
N TYR A 396 -1.40 -10.88 -22.24
CA TYR A 396 -2.59 -10.90 -23.05
C TYR A 396 -2.54 -12.08 -24.02
N LYS A 397 -3.69 -12.73 -24.23
CA LYS A 397 -3.79 -13.78 -25.26
C LYS A 397 -5.13 -13.70 -25.98
N PRO A 398 -5.13 -13.43 -27.29
CA PRO A 398 -6.33 -13.62 -28.12
C PRO A 398 -6.72 -15.08 -28.21
N ILE A 399 -7.93 -15.43 -27.82
CA ILE A 399 -8.47 -16.81 -27.94
C ILE A 399 -9.14 -16.98 -29.29
N HIS A 400 -9.99 -16.02 -29.71
CA HIS A 400 -10.61 -15.99 -31.04
C HIS A 400 -9.93 -14.93 -31.94
N LYS A 401 -8.82 -15.28 -32.57
CA LYS A 401 -7.94 -14.36 -33.31
C LYS A 401 -8.66 -13.47 -34.32
N VAL A 402 -9.59 -14.02 -35.11
CA VAL A 402 -10.32 -13.25 -36.12
C VAL A 402 -11.26 -12.22 -35.48
N LYS A 403 -12.04 -12.64 -34.49
CA LYS A 403 -12.93 -11.71 -33.74
C LYS A 403 -12.10 -10.66 -32.99
N TYR A 404 -10.96 -11.03 -32.42
CA TYR A 404 -10.08 -10.09 -31.72
C TYR A 404 -9.48 -9.05 -32.67
N TRP A 405 -9.09 -9.46 -33.87
CA TRP A 405 -8.60 -8.53 -34.91
C TRP A 405 -9.70 -7.52 -35.31
N LEU A 406 -10.93 -7.99 -35.52
CA LEU A 406 -12.08 -7.11 -35.78
C LEU A 406 -12.33 -6.13 -34.63
N PHE A 407 -12.34 -6.64 -33.39
CA PHE A 407 -12.52 -5.83 -32.18
C PHE A 407 -11.49 -4.71 -32.07
N THR A 408 -10.18 -5.04 -32.17
CA THR A 408 -9.10 -4.06 -32.07
C THR A 408 -9.11 -3.03 -33.20
N THR A 409 -9.52 -3.45 -34.41
CA THR A 409 -9.68 -2.54 -35.55
C THR A 409 -10.81 -1.54 -35.32
N LEU A 410 -11.97 -2.02 -34.85
CA LEU A 410 -13.12 -1.16 -34.54
C LEU A 410 -12.84 -0.22 -33.36
N ASP A 411 -12.13 -0.69 -32.34
CA ASP A 411 -11.74 0.15 -31.19
C ASP A 411 -10.79 1.27 -31.61
N LYS A 412 -9.81 0.97 -32.45
CA LYS A 412 -8.92 1.99 -33.03
C LYS A 412 -9.68 3.03 -33.87
N LEU A 413 -10.69 2.61 -34.64
CA LEU A 413 -11.53 3.51 -35.41
C LEU A 413 -12.40 4.41 -34.50
N ARG A 414 -13.01 3.84 -33.47
CA ARG A 414 -13.79 4.61 -32.47
C ARG A 414 -12.95 5.65 -31.74
N LYS A 415 -11.72 5.31 -31.34
CA LYS A 415 -10.79 6.24 -30.70
C LYS A 415 -10.34 7.38 -31.64
N LYS A 416 -10.23 7.11 -32.94
CA LYS A 416 -9.94 8.16 -33.94
C LYS A 416 -11.11 9.09 -34.20
N LEU A 417 -12.36 8.60 -34.06
CA LEU A 417 -13.56 9.42 -34.26
C LEU A 417 -13.94 10.26 -33.02
N LYS A 418 -13.34 9.97 -31.86
CA LYS A 418 -13.56 10.74 -30.61
C LYS A 418 -12.49 11.81 -30.36
N LYS A 419 -11.43 11.82 -31.15
CA LYS A 419 -10.42 12.92 -31.23
C LYS A 419 -10.80 13.90 -32.34
#